data_1ad8e25fc3f6821af228ec1dc0e0e5c9
#
_entry.id   1ad8e25fc3f6821af228ec1dc0e0e5c9
#
_cell.length_a   1.000
_cell.length_b   1.000
_cell.length_c   1.000
_cell.angle_alpha   90.00
_cell.angle_beta   90.00
_cell.angle_gamma   90.00
#
_symmetry.space_group_name_H-M   'P 1'
#
loop_
_entity.id
_entity.type
_entity.pdbx_description
1 polymer ?
#
loop_
_entity_poly.entity_id
_entity_poly.type
_entity_poly.pdbx_seq_one_letter_code
_entity_poly.pdbx_strand_id
1 'polypeptide(L)'
;MSDTPQTRTPMSDLFASAVHRFGSVWADLVVGAVAALLGATVPVVLVRATGGTLAETIVVAFFAYAIAYFCLLGWVVLRGLPEPAPRRRVVWTYMTGVLIGILCGAIVLILSTYAVVVLPIFLFAVPAIAAGDVGPAGAITHSVALAVRNFSRTWLVWLIMVLFSAPVVLAMLLIVSAFADNTTSTIIGLALAAPIVWPFSALFLRALYGDLTGRAVVAPQDRTA
;
A
#
# COMPACT_ATOMS: atom_id res chain seq x y z
N MET A 1 8.15 -35.58 8.48
CA MET A 1 8.25 -34.14 8.20
C MET A 1 8.28 -33.44 9.55
N SER A 2 9.44 -32.95 9.96
CA SER A 2 9.64 -32.30 11.26
C SER A 2 9.12 -30.86 11.13
N ASP A 3 7.95 -30.61 11.75
CA ASP A 3 7.45 -29.26 11.96
C ASP A 3 8.35 -28.55 12.99
N THR A 4 9.51 -28.07 12.53
CA THR A 4 10.24 -27.08 13.31
C THR A 4 9.37 -25.82 13.34
N PRO A 5 8.97 -25.35 14.53
CA PRO A 5 8.18 -24.11 14.63
C PRO A 5 9.02 -22.98 14.02
N GLN A 6 8.58 -22.46 12.87
CA GLN A 6 9.19 -21.27 12.29
C GLN A 6 9.14 -20.16 13.33
N THR A 7 10.30 -19.78 13.85
CA THR A 7 10.43 -18.62 14.74
C THR A 7 10.05 -17.38 13.95
N ARG A 8 8.85 -16.86 14.23
CA ARG A 8 8.33 -15.66 13.56
C ARG A 8 9.18 -14.46 13.93
N THR A 9 9.52 -13.65 12.94
CA THR A 9 10.31 -12.42 13.15
C THR A 9 9.58 -11.47 14.10
N PRO A 10 10.26 -10.90 15.11
CA PRO A 10 9.69 -9.86 15.96
C PRO A 10 9.22 -8.66 15.15
N MET A 11 8.15 -7.99 15.58
CA MET A 11 7.59 -6.85 14.86
C MET A 11 8.55 -5.66 14.80
N SER A 12 9.37 -5.47 15.84
CA SER A 12 10.46 -4.49 15.86
C SER A 12 11.44 -4.68 14.70
N ASP A 13 11.78 -5.93 14.40
CA ASP A 13 12.77 -6.25 13.37
C ASP A 13 12.17 -6.09 11.97
N LEU A 14 10.88 -6.40 11.79
CA LEU A 14 10.16 -6.11 10.56
C LEU A 14 10.08 -4.61 10.30
N PHE A 15 9.79 -3.82 11.34
CA PHE A 15 9.76 -2.37 11.25
C PHE A 15 11.15 -1.80 10.96
N ALA A 16 12.17 -2.21 11.70
CA ALA A 16 13.56 -1.79 11.48
C ALA A 16 14.04 -2.14 10.07
N SER A 17 13.72 -3.33 9.57
CA SER A 17 14.00 -3.74 8.18
C SER A 17 13.31 -2.85 7.15
N ALA A 18 12.05 -2.48 7.38
CA ALA A 18 11.33 -1.57 6.49
C ALA A 18 11.94 -0.17 6.48
N VAL A 19 12.31 0.37 7.64
CA VAL A 19 12.97 1.68 7.78
C VAL A 19 14.34 1.68 7.10
N HIS A 20 15.16 0.65 7.34
CA HIS A 20 16.49 0.54 6.74
C HIS A 20 16.39 0.46 5.20
N ARG A 21 15.48 -0.37 4.68
CA ARG A 21 15.23 -0.46 3.23
C ARG A 21 14.70 0.83 2.64
N PHE A 22 13.81 1.52 3.35
CA PHE A 22 13.34 2.83 2.92
C PHE A 22 14.51 3.80 2.74
N GLY A 23 15.45 3.85 3.70
CA GLY A 23 16.64 4.68 3.62
C GLY A 23 17.57 4.36 2.44
N SER A 24 17.68 3.06 2.05
CA SER A 24 18.56 2.63 0.95
C SER A 24 17.99 2.83 -0.46
N VAL A 25 16.65 2.84 -0.60
CA VAL A 25 15.97 2.92 -1.92
C VAL A 25 14.94 4.05 -1.98
N TRP A 26 15.02 4.99 -1.04
CA TRP A 26 14.01 6.05 -0.89
C TRP A 26 13.77 6.86 -2.16
N ALA A 27 14.83 7.19 -2.90
CA ALA A 27 14.71 8.00 -4.10
C ALA A 27 13.83 7.32 -5.16
N ASP A 28 14.08 6.04 -5.42
CA ASP A 28 13.27 5.25 -6.35
C ASP A 28 11.82 5.11 -5.89
N LEU A 29 11.63 4.88 -4.59
CA LEU A 29 10.29 4.72 -4.00
C LEU A 29 9.50 6.02 -4.06
N VAL A 30 10.16 7.16 -3.78
CA VAL A 30 9.52 8.48 -3.88
C VAL A 30 9.15 8.78 -5.32
N VAL A 31 10.03 8.50 -6.29
CA VAL A 31 9.71 8.67 -7.73
C VAL A 31 8.50 7.82 -8.12
N GLY A 32 8.47 6.54 -7.70
CA GLY A 32 7.31 5.67 -7.95
C GLY A 32 6.02 6.18 -7.31
N ALA A 33 6.11 6.69 -6.07
CA ALA A 33 4.96 7.24 -5.36
C ALA A 33 4.46 8.55 -5.99
N VAL A 34 5.38 9.42 -6.41
CA VAL A 34 5.03 10.66 -7.14
C VAL A 34 4.36 10.33 -8.48
N ALA A 35 4.88 9.36 -9.22
CA ALA A 35 4.26 8.92 -10.48
C ALA A 35 2.84 8.35 -10.25
N ALA A 36 2.65 7.53 -9.21
CA ALA A 36 1.34 6.99 -8.83
C ALA A 36 0.38 8.11 -8.40
N LEU A 37 0.87 9.08 -7.63
CA LEU A 37 0.12 10.24 -7.19
C LEU A 37 -0.32 11.12 -8.37
N LEU A 38 0.58 11.43 -9.29
CA LEU A 38 0.26 12.20 -10.50
C LEU A 38 -0.82 11.49 -11.32
N GLY A 39 -0.70 10.16 -11.49
CA GLY A 39 -1.73 9.35 -12.13
C GLY A 39 -3.09 9.42 -11.42
N ALA A 40 -3.09 9.42 -10.08
CA ALA A 40 -4.31 9.53 -9.29
C ALA A 40 -4.93 10.93 -9.30
N THR A 41 -4.14 11.99 -9.46
CA THR A 41 -4.65 13.37 -9.49
C THR A 41 -5.33 13.72 -10.81
N VAL A 42 -4.94 13.10 -11.93
CA VAL A 42 -5.51 13.37 -13.24
C VAL A 42 -7.04 13.23 -13.28
N PRO A 43 -7.66 12.11 -12.85
CA PRO A 43 -9.13 11.99 -12.86
C PRO A 43 -9.81 12.99 -11.92
N VAL A 44 -9.18 13.34 -10.80
CA VAL A 44 -9.71 14.33 -9.83
C VAL A 44 -9.75 15.71 -10.45
N VAL A 45 -8.66 16.12 -11.10
CA VAL A 45 -8.58 17.42 -11.81
C VAL A 45 -9.58 17.45 -12.97
N LEU A 46 -9.71 16.36 -13.70
CA LEU A 46 -10.64 16.27 -14.84
C LEU A 46 -12.10 16.48 -14.37
N VAL A 47 -12.53 15.81 -13.31
CA VAL A 47 -13.88 15.98 -12.74
C VAL A 47 -14.11 17.44 -12.34
N ARG A 48 -13.14 18.10 -11.71
CA ARG A 48 -13.26 19.51 -11.34
C ARG A 48 -13.30 20.42 -12.56
N ALA A 49 -12.46 20.17 -13.57
CA ALA A 49 -12.41 20.97 -14.80
C ALA A 49 -13.69 20.87 -15.65
N THR A 50 -14.41 19.73 -15.55
CA THR A 50 -15.70 19.52 -16.24
C THR A 50 -16.91 19.99 -15.44
N GLY A 51 -16.71 20.70 -14.33
CA GLY A 51 -17.80 21.24 -13.49
C GLY A 51 -18.37 20.25 -12.49
N GLY A 52 -17.68 19.16 -12.21
CA GLY A 52 -18.10 18.18 -11.21
C GLY A 52 -18.24 18.76 -9.80
N THR A 53 -19.20 18.26 -9.06
CA THR A 53 -19.48 18.62 -7.67
C THR A 53 -18.35 18.23 -6.72
N LEU A 54 -18.34 18.82 -5.52
CA LEU A 54 -17.39 18.42 -4.48
C LEU A 54 -17.53 16.93 -4.11
N ALA A 55 -18.77 16.43 -4.02
CA ALA A 55 -19.03 15.02 -3.71
C ALA A 55 -18.46 14.07 -4.76
N GLU A 56 -18.67 14.35 -6.05
CA GLU A 56 -18.08 13.58 -7.15
C GLU A 56 -16.55 13.61 -7.12
N THR A 57 -15.98 14.78 -6.84
CA THR A 57 -14.53 14.95 -6.70
C THR A 57 -13.96 14.08 -5.58
N ILE A 58 -14.62 14.05 -4.42
CA ILE A 58 -14.22 13.24 -3.27
C ILE A 58 -14.31 11.74 -3.63
N VAL A 59 -15.41 11.30 -4.23
CA VAL A 59 -15.60 9.91 -4.64
C VAL A 59 -14.50 9.49 -5.61
N VAL A 60 -14.26 10.26 -6.67
CA VAL A 60 -13.21 9.96 -7.64
C VAL A 60 -11.83 9.94 -6.99
N ALA A 61 -11.55 10.86 -6.07
CA ALA A 61 -10.30 10.89 -5.35
C ALA A 61 -10.07 9.60 -4.53
N PHE A 62 -11.08 9.13 -3.79
CA PHE A 62 -10.96 7.88 -3.02
C PHE A 62 -10.58 6.69 -3.90
N PHE A 63 -11.27 6.50 -5.02
CA PHE A 63 -10.95 5.41 -5.96
C PHE A 63 -9.57 5.58 -6.57
N ALA A 64 -9.25 6.77 -7.07
CA ALA A 64 -7.99 7.04 -7.73
C ALA A 64 -6.78 6.83 -6.79
N TYR A 65 -6.86 7.33 -5.56
CA TYR A 65 -5.79 7.15 -4.58
C TYR A 65 -5.67 5.69 -4.09
N ALA A 66 -6.79 4.98 -3.89
CA ALA A 66 -6.75 3.57 -3.54
C ALA A 66 -6.10 2.73 -4.65
N ILE A 67 -6.50 2.94 -5.90
CA ILE A 67 -5.91 2.26 -7.06
C ILE A 67 -4.40 2.55 -7.14
N ALA A 68 -4.01 3.82 -7.03
CA ALA A 68 -2.61 4.23 -7.11
C ALA A 68 -1.77 3.58 -6.00
N TYR A 69 -2.29 3.52 -4.77
CA TYR A 69 -1.61 2.86 -3.66
C TYR A 69 -1.38 1.36 -3.91
N PHE A 70 -2.41 0.62 -4.35
CA PHE A 70 -2.26 -0.82 -4.60
C PHE A 70 -1.40 -1.12 -5.83
N CYS A 71 -1.39 -0.26 -6.85
CA CYS A 71 -0.46 -0.34 -7.96
C CYS A 71 0.98 -0.11 -7.50
N LEU A 72 1.22 0.89 -6.65
CA LEU A 72 2.52 1.14 -6.05
C LEU A 72 2.99 -0.04 -5.19
N LEU A 73 2.09 -0.61 -4.37
CA LEU A 73 2.38 -1.81 -3.57
C LEU A 73 2.83 -2.97 -4.47
N GLY A 74 2.11 -3.21 -5.57
CA GLY A 74 2.48 -4.21 -6.56
C GLY A 74 3.87 -3.96 -7.16
N TRP A 75 4.17 -2.72 -7.52
CA TRP A 75 5.47 -2.33 -8.04
C TRP A 75 6.61 -2.56 -7.03
N VAL A 76 6.40 -2.17 -5.76
CA VAL A 76 7.39 -2.37 -4.68
C VAL A 76 7.67 -3.86 -4.46
N VAL A 77 6.63 -4.71 -4.50
CA VAL A 77 6.81 -6.16 -4.35
C VAL A 77 7.54 -6.75 -5.54
N LEU A 78 7.13 -6.41 -6.78
CA LEU A 78 7.75 -6.91 -8.01
C LEU A 78 9.24 -6.52 -8.10
N ARG A 79 9.56 -5.27 -7.75
CA ARG A 79 10.96 -4.79 -7.75
C ARG A 79 11.85 -5.47 -6.72
N GLY A 80 11.25 -6.02 -5.70
CA GLY A 80 11.97 -6.72 -4.66
C GLY A 80 12.11 -8.22 -4.87
N LEU A 81 11.68 -8.75 -6.01
CA LEU A 81 11.92 -10.15 -6.34
C LEU A 81 13.40 -10.36 -6.73
N PRO A 82 13.97 -11.53 -6.43
CA PRO A 82 15.35 -11.85 -6.80
C PRO A 82 15.52 -11.92 -8.33
N GLU A 83 14.49 -12.35 -9.03
CA GLU A 83 14.45 -12.44 -10.48
C GLU A 83 13.30 -11.59 -11.05
N PRO A 84 13.49 -11.01 -12.26
CA PRO A 84 12.44 -10.22 -12.90
C PRO A 84 11.20 -11.08 -13.15
N ALA A 85 10.05 -10.55 -12.75
CA ALA A 85 8.78 -11.24 -12.93
C ALA A 85 8.41 -11.37 -14.41
N PRO A 86 7.85 -12.50 -14.85
CA PRO A 86 7.37 -12.66 -16.22
C PRO A 86 6.26 -11.64 -16.50
N ARG A 87 6.20 -11.13 -17.74
CA ARG A 87 5.25 -10.09 -18.17
C ARG A 87 3.80 -10.37 -17.74
N ARG A 88 3.37 -11.63 -17.85
CA ARG A 88 2.03 -12.05 -17.42
C ARG A 88 1.77 -11.75 -15.94
N ARG A 89 2.74 -12.04 -15.06
CA ARG A 89 2.64 -11.77 -13.62
C ARG A 89 2.57 -10.26 -13.35
N VAL A 90 3.38 -9.48 -14.03
CA VAL A 90 3.36 -8.01 -13.92
C VAL A 90 1.96 -7.47 -14.26
N VAL A 91 1.40 -7.86 -15.40
CA VAL A 91 0.05 -7.45 -15.81
C VAL A 91 -0.99 -7.83 -14.76
N TRP A 92 -0.99 -9.08 -14.29
CA TRP A 92 -1.95 -9.54 -13.28
C TRP A 92 -1.81 -8.81 -11.94
N THR A 93 -0.58 -8.47 -11.54
CA THR A 93 -0.33 -7.69 -10.31
C THR A 93 -1.00 -6.32 -10.39
N TYR A 94 -0.84 -5.60 -11.51
CA TYR A 94 -1.47 -4.28 -11.67
C TYR A 94 -2.99 -4.37 -11.83
N MET A 95 -3.50 -5.35 -12.60
CA MET A 95 -4.94 -5.57 -12.72
C MET A 95 -5.59 -5.87 -11.36
N THR A 96 -4.92 -6.67 -10.53
CA THR A 96 -5.38 -6.93 -9.16
C THR A 96 -5.28 -5.67 -8.30
N GLY A 97 -4.21 -4.88 -8.43
CA GLY A 97 -4.09 -3.60 -7.76
C GLY A 97 -5.26 -2.66 -8.06
N VAL A 98 -5.65 -2.55 -9.33
CA VAL A 98 -6.82 -1.79 -9.76
C VAL A 98 -8.11 -2.35 -9.14
N LEU A 99 -8.33 -3.67 -9.23
CA LEU A 99 -9.53 -4.31 -8.68
C LEU A 99 -9.65 -4.11 -7.16
N ILE A 100 -8.56 -4.34 -6.42
CA ILE A 100 -8.54 -4.15 -4.96
C ILE A 100 -8.71 -2.66 -4.61
N GLY A 101 -8.10 -1.75 -5.37
CA GLY A 101 -8.28 -0.31 -5.19
C GLY A 101 -9.74 0.11 -5.35
N ILE A 102 -10.44 -0.39 -6.37
CA ILE A 102 -11.87 -0.15 -6.58
C ILE A 102 -12.67 -0.73 -5.41
N LEU A 103 -12.40 -1.97 -5.02
CA LEU A 103 -13.10 -2.63 -3.92
C LEU A 103 -12.90 -1.89 -2.60
N CYS A 104 -11.68 -1.50 -2.27
CA CYS A 104 -11.37 -0.72 -1.06
C CYS A 104 -12.02 0.66 -1.08
N GLY A 105 -12.01 1.35 -2.22
CA GLY A 105 -12.71 2.62 -2.40
C GLY A 105 -14.21 2.48 -2.15
N ALA A 106 -14.85 1.46 -2.71
CA ALA A 106 -16.26 1.16 -2.48
C ALA A 106 -16.55 0.84 -1.00
N ILE A 107 -15.71 0.03 -0.35
CA ILE A 107 -15.83 -0.32 1.07
C ILE A 107 -15.77 0.94 1.94
N VAL A 108 -14.82 1.86 1.67
CA VAL A 108 -14.73 3.13 2.41
C VAL A 108 -15.99 3.96 2.26
N LEU A 109 -16.53 4.06 1.05
CA LEU A 109 -17.74 4.86 0.80
C LEU A 109 -18.99 4.26 1.45
N ILE A 110 -19.13 2.92 1.43
CA ILE A 110 -20.33 2.24 1.94
C ILE A 110 -20.25 2.05 3.46
N LEU A 111 -19.11 1.61 3.97
CA LEU A 111 -18.96 1.21 5.37
C LEU A 111 -18.35 2.30 6.26
N SER A 112 -17.83 3.40 5.68
CA SER A 112 -17.22 4.51 6.44
C SER A 112 -16.28 4.03 7.55
N THR A 113 -16.69 4.19 8.81
CA THR A 113 -15.90 3.84 10.00
C THR A 113 -15.55 2.33 10.07
N TYR A 114 -16.44 1.45 9.59
CA TYR A 114 -16.18 0.00 9.58
C TYR A 114 -15.16 -0.41 8.52
N ALA A 115 -14.87 0.46 7.54
CA ALA A 115 -13.84 0.20 6.55
C ALA A 115 -12.47 -0.07 7.21
N VAL A 116 -12.15 0.61 8.30
CA VAL A 116 -10.90 0.42 9.06
C VAL A 116 -10.74 -1.04 9.50
N VAL A 117 -11.84 -1.73 9.80
CA VAL A 117 -11.84 -3.14 10.22
C VAL A 117 -11.72 -4.10 9.03
N VAL A 118 -12.29 -3.75 7.90
CA VAL A 118 -12.41 -4.64 6.72
C VAL A 118 -11.20 -4.52 5.80
N LEU A 119 -10.62 -3.33 5.65
CA LEU A 119 -9.50 -3.09 4.74
C LEU A 119 -8.28 -3.99 4.96
N PRO A 120 -7.85 -4.29 6.21
CA PRO A 120 -6.71 -5.17 6.44
C PRO A 120 -6.82 -6.55 5.78
N ILE A 121 -8.03 -7.03 5.55
CA ILE A 121 -8.29 -8.34 4.93
C ILE A 121 -7.78 -8.42 3.49
N PHE A 122 -7.72 -7.29 2.78
CA PHE A 122 -7.33 -7.23 1.37
C PHE A 122 -5.86 -6.87 1.12
N LEU A 123 -5.11 -6.52 2.18
CA LEU A 123 -3.75 -6.02 2.07
C LEU A 123 -2.76 -7.01 1.40
N PHE A 124 -3.02 -8.30 1.51
CA PHE A 124 -2.12 -9.33 0.98
C PHE A 124 -2.47 -9.81 -0.44
N ALA A 125 -3.58 -9.36 -1.03
CA ALA A 125 -3.99 -9.81 -2.36
C ALA A 125 -2.97 -9.47 -3.45
N VAL A 126 -2.50 -8.22 -3.46
CA VAL A 126 -1.51 -7.75 -4.43
C VAL A 126 -0.13 -8.38 -4.19
N PRO A 127 0.42 -8.42 -2.95
CA PRO A 127 1.64 -9.14 -2.64
C PRO A 127 1.61 -10.62 -3.05
N ALA A 128 0.49 -11.30 -2.84
CA ALA A 128 0.36 -12.73 -3.17
C ALA A 128 0.51 -13.01 -4.67
N ILE A 129 -0.09 -12.20 -5.54
CA ILE A 129 0.08 -12.33 -7.00
C ILE A 129 1.50 -11.92 -7.43
N ALA A 130 1.97 -10.79 -6.92
CA ALA A 130 3.29 -10.29 -7.25
C ALA A 130 4.40 -11.30 -6.90
N ALA A 131 4.25 -11.95 -5.75
CA ALA A 131 5.15 -13.02 -5.32
C ALA A 131 4.98 -14.34 -6.11
N GLY A 132 3.85 -14.52 -6.81
CA GLY A 132 3.55 -15.71 -7.60
C GLY A 132 2.97 -16.87 -6.80
N ASP A 133 2.44 -16.61 -5.59
CA ASP A 133 1.88 -17.65 -4.72
C ASP A 133 0.52 -18.15 -5.20
N VAL A 134 -0.25 -17.25 -5.80
CA VAL A 134 -1.61 -17.53 -6.27
C VAL A 134 -1.88 -16.88 -7.62
N GLY A 135 -2.82 -17.44 -8.36
CA GLY A 135 -3.38 -16.78 -9.54
C GLY A 135 -4.40 -15.69 -9.16
N PRO A 136 -4.86 -14.89 -10.14
CA PRO A 136 -5.78 -13.77 -9.91
C PRO A 136 -7.07 -14.17 -9.19
N ALA A 137 -7.64 -15.32 -9.55
CA ALA A 137 -8.88 -15.82 -8.95
C ALA A 137 -8.74 -16.18 -7.46
N GLY A 138 -7.54 -16.64 -7.05
CA GLY A 138 -7.25 -17.01 -5.66
C GLY A 138 -6.75 -15.87 -4.77
N ALA A 139 -6.45 -14.71 -5.33
CA ALA A 139 -5.76 -13.65 -4.60
C ALA A 139 -6.56 -13.12 -3.40
N ILE A 140 -7.85 -12.89 -3.59
CA ILE A 140 -8.72 -12.37 -2.52
C ILE A 140 -8.90 -13.43 -1.43
N THR A 141 -9.24 -14.66 -1.81
CA THR A 141 -9.42 -15.76 -0.85
C THR A 141 -8.15 -16.06 -0.07
N HIS A 142 -6.99 -16.03 -0.73
CA HIS A 142 -5.69 -16.16 -0.08
C HIS A 142 -5.40 -15.02 0.90
N SER A 143 -5.68 -13.77 0.50
CA SER A 143 -5.52 -12.59 1.37
C SER A 143 -6.40 -12.69 2.60
N VAL A 144 -7.69 -13.04 2.44
CA VAL A 144 -8.63 -13.23 3.55
C VAL A 144 -8.12 -14.34 4.48
N ALA A 145 -7.76 -15.49 3.94
CA ALA A 145 -7.28 -16.63 4.74
C ALA A 145 -6.00 -16.26 5.51
N LEU A 146 -5.05 -15.57 4.89
CA LEU A 146 -3.80 -15.17 5.52
C LEU A 146 -4.05 -14.12 6.62
N ALA A 147 -4.90 -13.13 6.36
CA ALA A 147 -5.26 -12.09 7.32
C ALA A 147 -6.00 -12.66 8.54
N VAL A 148 -6.95 -13.55 8.33
CA VAL A 148 -7.72 -14.19 9.41
C VAL A 148 -6.84 -15.12 10.25
N ARG A 149 -6.02 -15.95 9.61
CA ARG A 149 -5.09 -16.86 10.32
C ARG A 149 -4.03 -16.13 11.14
N ASN A 150 -3.70 -14.89 10.76
CA ASN A 150 -2.70 -14.05 11.41
C ASN A 150 -3.31 -12.73 11.89
N PHE A 151 -4.55 -12.78 12.37
CA PHE A 151 -5.36 -11.62 12.67
C PHE A 151 -4.63 -10.58 13.54
N SER A 152 -4.08 -10.99 14.69
CA SER A 152 -3.40 -10.06 15.59
C SER A 152 -2.20 -9.35 14.96
N ARG A 153 -1.40 -10.06 14.15
CA ARG A 153 -0.26 -9.47 13.44
C ARG A 153 -0.69 -8.53 12.32
N THR A 154 -1.67 -8.93 11.52
CA THR A 154 -2.21 -8.11 10.44
C THR A 154 -2.79 -6.80 10.99
N TRP A 155 -3.55 -6.90 12.08
CA TRP A 155 -4.12 -5.74 12.77
C TRP A 155 -3.06 -4.85 13.41
N LEU A 156 -2.07 -5.43 14.05
CA LEU A 156 -0.99 -4.66 14.65
C LEU A 156 -0.21 -3.88 13.59
N VAL A 157 0.10 -4.51 12.45
CA VAL A 157 0.78 -3.83 11.34
C VAL A 157 -0.10 -2.72 10.77
N TRP A 158 -1.39 -2.98 10.59
CA TRP A 158 -2.33 -1.95 10.15
C TRP A 158 -2.36 -0.76 11.12
N LEU A 159 -2.42 -1.02 12.41
CA LEU A 159 -2.39 0.02 13.44
C LEU A 159 -1.08 0.82 13.39
N ILE A 160 0.06 0.15 13.26
CA ILE A 160 1.37 0.82 13.13
C ILE A 160 1.39 1.71 11.88
N MET A 161 0.88 1.24 10.75
CA MET A 161 0.81 2.05 9.52
C MET A 161 -0.09 3.28 9.72
N VAL A 162 -1.23 3.14 10.39
CA VAL A 162 -2.12 4.27 10.70
C VAL A 162 -1.43 5.25 11.65
N LEU A 163 -0.81 4.76 12.73
CA LEU A 163 -0.08 5.60 13.69
C LEU A 163 1.12 6.32 13.08
N PHE A 164 1.79 5.70 12.11
CA PHE A 164 2.88 6.33 11.37
C PHE A 164 2.36 7.37 10.38
N SER A 165 1.28 7.07 9.67
CA SER A 165 0.74 7.96 8.63
C SER A 165 0.00 9.17 9.21
N ALA A 166 -0.68 9.02 10.34
CA ALA A 166 -1.50 10.09 10.92
C ALA A 166 -0.70 11.37 11.25
N PRO A 167 0.48 11.32 11.92
CA PRO A 167 1.28 12.51 12.17
C PRO A 167 1.80 13.18 10.90
N VAL A 168 2.19 12.38 9.88
CA VAL A 168 2.68 12.91 8.60
C VAL A 168 1.56 13.62 7.86
N VAL A 169 0.38 12.99 7.77
CA VAL A 169 -0.80 13.60 7.16
C VAL A 169 -1.21 14.87 7.91
N LEU A 170 -1.28 14.81 9.23
CA LEU A 170 -1.65 15.98 10.06
C LEU A 170 -0.67 17.14 9.87
N ALA A 171 0.63 16.88 9.87
CA ALA A 171 1.64 17.90 9.63
C ALA A 171 1.49 18.56 8.26
N MET A 172 1.26 17.75 7.20
CA MET A 172 1.03 18.27 5.85
C MET A 172 -0.27 19.07 5.75
N LEU A 173 -1.34 18.62 6.41
CA LEU A 173 -2.61 19.36 6.48
C LEU A 173 -2.44 20.71 7.18
N LEU A 174 -1.72 20.75 8.31
CA LEU A 174 -1.46 21.98 9.04
C LEU A 174 -0.61 22.97 8.24
N ILE A 175 0.42 22.49 7.54
CA ILE A 175 1.27 23.33 6.69
C ILE A 175 0.44 23.95 5.56
N VAL A 176 -0.36 23.15 4.87
CA VAL A 176 -1.13 23.63 3.69
C VAL A 176 -2.32 24.48 4.11
N SER A 177 -2.94 24.21 5.26
CA SER A 177 -4.07 25.03 5.77
C SER A 177 -3.71 26.49 6.04
N ALA A 178 -2.43 26.79 6.19
CA ALA A 178 -1.94 28.16 6.31
C ALA A 178 -1.98 28.95 4.99
N PHE A 179 -2.12 28.27 3.84
CA PHE A 179 -2.00 28.86 2.50
C PHE A 179 -3.24 28.66 1.60
N ALA A 180 -4.15 27.79 1.98
CA ALA A 180 -5.29 27.41 1.16
C ALA A 180 -6.56 27.22 2.00
N ASP A 181 -7.72 27.24 1.33
CA ASP A 181 -9.00 26.91 1.98
C ASP A 181 -9.03 25.44 2.45
N ASN A 182 -9.97 25.12 3.36
CA ASN A 182 -10.04 23.81 4.02
C ASN A 182 -10.15 22.61 3.04
N THR A 183 -10.84 22.79 1.93
CA THR A 183 -11.01 21.69 0.95
C THR A 183 -9.76 21.49 0.11
N THR A 184 -9.20 22.59 -0.41
CA THR A 184 -7.96 22.57 -1.21
C THR A 184 -6.80 22.10 -0.34
N SER A 185 -6.70 22.57 0.90
CA SER A 185 -5.65 22.17 1.84
C SER A 185 -5.71 20.68 2.16
N THR A 186 -6.91 20.09 2.30
CA THR A 186 -7.07 18.66 2.55
C THR A 186 -6.52 17.83 1.38
N ILE A 187 -6.89 18.17 0.15
CA ILE A 187 -6.43 17.44 -1.05
C ILE A 187 -4.92 17.56 -1.21
N ILE A 188 -4.37 18.76 -1.10
CA ILE A 188 -2.93 19.01 -1.25
C ILE A 188 -2.15 18.36 -0.12
N GLY A 189 -2.62 18.45 1.12
CA GLY A 189 -1.96 17.86 2.29
C GLY A 189 -1.87 16.34 2.19
N LEU A 190 -2.95 15.67 1.78
CA LEU A 190 -2.94 14.23 1.50
C LEU A 190 -1.99 13.87 0.35
N ALA A 191 -1.99 14.67 -0.72
CA ALA A 191 -1.12 14.48 -1.85
C ALA A 191 0.37 14.61 -1.49
N LEU A 192 0.73 15.56 -0.62
CA LEU A 192 2.10 15.75 -0.14
C LEU A 192 2.55 14.66 0.85
N ALA A 193 1.62 14.10 1.62
CA ALA A 193 1.92 13.00 2.53
C ALA A 193 2.13 11.65 1.80
N ALA A 194 1.46 11.43 0.69
CA ALA A 194 1.46 10.16 -0.05
C ALA A 194 2.88 9.66 -0.44
N PRO A 195 3.80 10.50 -0.97
CA PRO A 195 5.15 10.07 -1.32
C PRO A 195 5.99 9.55 -0.15
N ILE A 196 5.63 9.87 1.07
CA ILE A 196 6.30 9.40 2.28
C ILE A 196 5.59 8.16 2.84
N VAL A 197 4.27 8.27 3.01
CA VAL A 197 3.45 7.25 3.69
C VAL A 197 3.31 5.98 2.85
N TRP A 198 3.04 6.11 1.56
CA TRP A 198 2.75 4.96 0.69
C TRP A 198 3.94 4.03 0.50
N PRO A 199 5.16 4.51 0.16
CA PRO A 199 6.31 3.63 0.01
C PRO A 199 6.68 2.91 1.30
N PHE A 200 6.64 3.61 2.42
CA PHE A 200 6.90 3.01 3.72
C PHE A 200 5.90 1.90 4.04
N SER A 201 4.60 2.18 3.88
CA SER A 201 3.54 1.19 4.09
C SER A 201 3.70 -0.02 3.15
N ALA A 202 4.05 0.20 1.89
CA ALA A 202 4.26 -0.87 0.92
C ALA A 202 5.46 -1.77 1.28
N LEU A 203 6.56 -1.19 1.73
CA LEU A 203 7.72 -1.94 2.21
C LEU A 203 7.40 -2.76 3.46
N PHE A 204 6.66 -2.17 4.38
CA PHE A 204 6.27 -2.86 5.62
C PHE A 204 5.33 -4.03 5.34
N LEU A 205 4.32 -3.83 4.48
CA LEU A 205 3.42 -4.91 4.04
C LEU A 205 4.17 -6.02 3.29
N ARG A 206 5.13 -5.66 2.45
CA ARG A 206 5.99 -6.64 1.78
C ARG A 206 6.79 -7.47 2.79
N ALA A 207 7.39 -6.82 3.80
CA ALA A 207 8.14 -7.51 4.84
C ALA A 207 7.25 -8.46 5.65
N LEU A 208 6.06 -7.99 6.06
CA LEU A 208 5.08 -8.82 6.75
C LEU A 208 4.62 -10.00 5.90
N TYR A 209 4.31 -9.77 4.63
CA TYR A 209 3.91 -10.86 3.72
C TYR A 209 4.98 -11.93 3.61
N GLY A 210 6.25 -11.54 3.47
CA GLY A 210 7.39 -12.46 3.45
C GLY A 210 7.50 -13.29 4.73
N ASP A 211 7.38 -12.65 5.89
CA ASP A 211 7.40 -13.35 7.20
C ASP A 211 6.23 -14.33 7.36
N LEU A 212 5.03 -13.94 6.95
CA LEU A 212 3.84 -14.79 7.06
C LEU A 212 3.84 -15.99 6.11
N THR A 213 4.53 -15.88 4.98
CA THR A 213 4.64 -16.95 3.97
C THR A 213 5.92 -17.78 4.10
N GLY A 214 6.77 -17.49 5.10
CA GLY A 214 8.04 -18.18 5.31
C GLY A 214 9.09 -17.88 4.24
N ARG A 215 8.86 -16.86 3.41
CA ARG A 215 9.87 -16.36 2.49
C ARG A 215 10.84 -15.50 3.26
N ALA A 216 12.09 -15.91 3.34
CA ALA A 216 13.13 -15.10 3.93
C ALA A 216 13.01 -13.68 3.35
N VAL A 217 12.83 -12.70 4.22
CA VAL A 217 13.04 -11.29 3.88
C VAL A 217 14.55 -11.16 3.67
N VAL A 218 15.01 -11.59 2.50
CA VAL A 218 16.43 -11.55 2.16
C VAL A 218 16.85 -10.11 2.28
N ALA A 219 17.61 -9.82 3.33
CA ALA A 219 18.38 -8.60 3.38
C ALA A 219 19.17 -8.52 2.06
N PRO A 220 19.24 -7.38 1.38
CA PRO A 220 20.16 -7.26 0.27
C PRO A 220 21.54 -7.57 0.86
N GLN A 221 22.06 -8.75 0.50
CA GLN A 221 23.49 -8.99 0.69
C GLN A 221 24.18 -7.86 -0.05
N ASP A 222 25.06 -7.18 0.64
CA ASP A 222 25.94 -6.20 0.06
C ASP A 222 26.52 -6.74 -1.25
N ARG A 223 26.00 -6.26 -2.37
CA ARG A 223 26.63 -6.47 -3.67
C ARG A 223 27.75 -5.44 -3.83
N THR A 224 28.61 -5.41 -2.82
CA THR A 224 29.90 -4.72 -2.89
C THR A 224 30.96 -5.81 -2.76
N ALA A 225 31.24 -6.45 -3.85
CA ALA A 225 32.50 -7.12 -4.15
C ALA A 225 32.80 -6.88 -5.63
#